data_93f783cdac66df001cafab2537c3a23f
#
_entry.id   93f783cdac66df001cafab2537c3a23f
#
_cell.length_a   1.000
_cell.length_b   1.000
_cell.length_c   1.000
_cell.angle_alpha   90.00
_cell.angle_beta   90.00
_cell.angle_gamma   90.00
#
_symmetry.space_group_name_H-M   'P 1'
#
loop_
_entity.id
_entity.type
_entity.pdbx_description
1 polymer ?
#
loop_
_entity_poly.entity_id
_entity_poly.type
_entity_poly.pdbx_seq_one_letter_code
_entity_poly.pdbx_strand_id
1 'polypeptide(L)'
;LGPLTTDIAPGYDHITSAIGAAMIGWFGTAMLCYVTPKEHLGLPNKKDVKDGIITYKIAAHAADLAKGHPGAQARDNALSKARFEFRWDDQFNLALDPDTAREYHDETLPKDAHKSAHFCSMCGPKFCSMKITQNVREYAAGLDKDTANQKVTPQTGDLTDAGHLIKEVDTELVGQVGEATAEKIRQGMAEMTKKYNNEGRQLYKEV
;
A
#
# COMPACT_ATOMS: atom_id res chain seq x y z
N LEU A 1 6.19 21.04 -20.41
CA LEU A 1 6.84 20.72 -19.13
C LEU A 1 5.85 20.88 -17.99
N GLY A 2 5.90 19.98 -16.99
CA GLY A 2 5.10 20.12 -15.79
C GLY A 2 5.60 21.32 -14.97
N PRO A 3 4.72 22.16 -14.45
CA PRO A 3 5.14 23.25 -13.59
C PRO A 3 5.70 22.73 -12.29
N LEU A 4 6.82 23.31 -11.82
CA LEU A 4 7.29 23.06 -10.47
C LEU A 4 6.23 23.56 -9.48
N THR A 5 5.77 22.68 -8.61
CA THR A 5 4.80 23.04 -7.56
C THR A 5 5.46 23.77 -6.40
N THR A 6 6.79 23.63 -6.26
CA THR A 6 7.61 24.27 -5.24
C THR A 6 9.08 24.22 -5.67
N ASP A 7 9.87 25.19 -5.24
CA ASP A 7 11.32 25.26 -5.49
C ASP A 7 12.18 24.72 -4.31
N ILE A 8 11.54 24.13 -3.29
CA ILE A 8 12.23 23.75 -2.04
C ILE A 8 13.18 22.56 -2.22
N ALA A 9 13.12 21.84 -3.32
CA ALA A 9 13.78 20.55 -3.49
C ALA A 9 14.70 20.47 -4.71
N PRO A 10 15.81 21.25 -4.79
CA PRO A 10 16.81 21.06 -5.83
C PRO A 10 17.35 19.63 -5.85
N GLY A 11 17.48 19.04 -7.01
CA GLY A 11 17.82 17.62 -7.18
C GLY A 11 16.61 16.67 -7.23
N TYR A 12 15.43 17.19 -6.94
CA TYR A 12 14.15 16.45 -6.98
C TYR A 12 13.12 17.11 -7.92
N ASP A 13 13.58 17.94 -8.86
CA ASP A 13 12.71 18.69 -9.76
C ASP A 13 11.83 17.78 -10.63
N HIS A 14 12.28 16.56 -10.93
CA HIS A 14 11.48 15.54 -11.60
C HIS A 14 10.24 15.15 -10.78
N ILE A 15 10.32 15.14 -9.45
CA ILE A 15 9.20 14.83 -8.56
C ILE A 15 8.27 16.04 -8.42
N THR A 16 8.81 17.21 -8.11
CA THR A 16 8.01 18.43 -7.90
C THR A 16 7.26 18.84 -9.16
N SER A 17 7.89 18.70 -10.33
CA SER A 17 7.23 18.95 -11.61
C SER A 17 6.24 17.86 -12.02
N ALA A 18 6.47 16.59 -11.65
CA ALA A 18 5.51 15.52 -11.91
C ALA A 18 4.19 15.70 -11.16
N ILE A 19 4.22 16.27 -9.95
CA ILE A 19 3.01 16.65 -9.22
C ILE A 19 2.19 17.64 -10.05
N GLY A 20 2.82 18.71 -10.55
CA GLY A 20 2.18 19.69 -11.42
C GLY A 20 1.74 19.09 -12.76
N ALA A 21 2.55 18.20 -13.34
CA ALA A 21 2.23 17.51 -14.60
C ALA A 21 0.98 16.62 -14.46
N ALA A 22 0.84 15.89 -13.36
CA ALA A 22 -0.36 15.09 -13.09
C ALA A 22 -1.61 15.99 -12.99
N MET A 23 -1.50 17.13 -12.31
CA MET A 23 -2.60 18.09 -12.19
C MET A 23 -3.03 18.67 -13.54
N ILE A 24 -2.09 19.22 -14.32
CA ILE A 24 -2.45 19.81 -15.63
C ILE A 24 -2.89 18.73 -16.63
N GLY A 25 -2.34 17.53 -16.54
CA GLY A 25 -2.75 16.38 -17.33
C GLY A 25 -4.21 16.01 -17.06
N TRP A 26 -4.64 16.03 -15.80
CA TRP A 26 -6.04 15.82 -15.42
C TRP A 26 -6.97 16.85 -16.09
N PHE A 27 -6.57 18.12 -16.15
CA PHE A 27 -7.35 19.19 -16.79
C PHE A 27 -7.25 19.24 -18.33
N GLY A 28 -6.61 18.27 -18.97
CA GLY A 28 -6.71 18.07 -20.42
C GLY A 28 -5.44 18.34 -21.21
N THR A 29 -4.27 18.47 -20.57
CA THR A 29 -2.99 18.53 -21.30
C THR A 29 -2.77 17.22 -22.05
N ALA A 30 -2.48 17.32 -23.35
CA ALA A 30 -2.36 16.15 -24.23
C ALA A 30 -0.97 15.51 -24.21
N MET A 31 0.07 16.26 -23.88
CA MET A 31 1.45 15.78 -23.91
C MET A 31 2.25 16.39 -22.76
N LEU A 32 3.04 15.55 -22.09
CA LEU A 32 3.96 15.94 -21.03
C LEU A 32 5.38 15.69 -21.46
N CYS A 33 6.30 16.63 -21.15
CA CYS A 33 7.73 16.46 -21.32
C CYS A 33 8.37 16.21 -19.94
N TYR A 34 9.33 15.31 -19.85
CA TYR A 34 9.98 14.97 -18.59
C TYR A 34 11.00 16.02 -18.15
N VAL A 35 11.25 16.04 -16.84
CA VAL A 35 12.30 16.79 -16.16
C VAL A 35 13.20 15.78 -15.46
N THR A 36 14.50 16.04 -15.44
CA THR A 36 15.47 15.17 -14.76
C THR A 36 15.73 15.61 -13.33
N PRO A 37 16.30 14.73 -12.47
CA PRO A 37 16.76 15.13 -11.13
C PRO A 37 17.79 16.26 -11.14
N LYS A 38 18.54 16.41 -12.24
CA LYS A 38 19.60 17.42 -12.40
C LYS A 38 19.16 18.70 -13.08
N GLU A 39 17.86 18.90 -13.22
CA GLU A 39 17.34 20.15 -13.80
C GLU A 39 17.89 21.35 -13.02
N HIS A 40 18.35 22.37 -13.74
CA HIS A 40 19.01 23.58 -13.20
C HIS A 40 20.32 23.35 -12.42
N LEU A 41 20.81 22.12 -12.29
CA LEU A 41 22.00 21.77 -11.51
C LEU A 41 23.17 21.25 -12.35
N GLY A 42 22.90 20.49 -13.40
CA GLY A 42 23.97 19.90 -14.19
C GLY A 42 23.47 19.03 -15.35
N LEU A 43 24.40 18.45 -16.08
CA LEU A 43 24.07 17.59 -17.21
C LEU A 43 23.59 16.21 -16.72
N PRO A 44 22.42 15.74 -17.16
CA PRO A 44 21.89 14.44 -16.76
C PRO A 44 22.67 13.29 -17.41
N ASN A 45 22.88 12.23 -16.67
CA ASN A 45 23.36 10.95 -17.19
C ASN A 45 22.17 10.05 -17.60
N LYS A 46 22.47 8.85 -18.10
CA LYS A 46 21.44 7.90 -18.56
C LYS A 46 20.44 7.52 -17.44
N LYS A 47 20.92 7.37 -16.21
CA LYS A 47 20.05 7.06 -15.06
C LYS A 47 19.14 8.24 -14.73
N ASP A 48 19.65 9.45 -14.72
CA ASP A 48 18.85 10.65 -14.44
C ASP A 48 17.74 10.82 -15.48
N VAL A 49 18.02 10.53 -16.75
CA VAL A 49 17.02 10.54 -17.83
C VAL A 49 15.97 9.47 -17.62
N LYS A 50 16.37 8.23 -17.26
CA LYS A 50 15.44 7.14 -16.95
C LYS A 50 14.52 7.53 -15.79
N ASP A 51 15.08 8.04 -14.70
CA ASP A 51 14.32 8.44 -13.52
C ASP A 51 13.29 9.53 -13.86
N GLY A 52 13.67 10.53 -14.66
CA GLY A 52 12.77 11.57 -15.13
C GLY A 52 11.64 11.03 -16.01
N ILE A 53 11.95 10.16 -16.97
CA ILE A 53 10.94 9.56 -17.86
C ILE A 53 9.95 8.70 -17.08
N ILE A 54 10.44 7.86 -16.18
CA ILE A 54 9.56 6.99 -15.37
C ILE A 54 8.65 7.83 -14.48
N THR A 55 9.19 8.87 -13.84
CA THR A 55 8.42 9.79 -13.00
C THR A 55 7.28 10.45 -13.79
N TYR A 56 7.56 10.90 -15.02
CA TYR A 56 6.52 11.51 -15.86
C TYR A 56 5.52 10.50 -16.45
N LYS A 57 5.93 9.26 -16.68
CA LYS A 57 4.98 8.17 -16.99
C LYS A 57 4.01 7.91 -15.83
N ILE A 58 4.49 7.99 -14.58
CA ILE A 58 3.64 7.89 -13.39
C ILE A 58 2.66 9.06 -13.34
N ALA A 59 3.12 10.29 -13.57
CA ALA A 59 2.28 11.48 -13.60
C ALA A 59 1.20 11.40 -14.68
N ALA A 60 1.56 10.98 -15.90
CA ALA A 60 0.64 10.80 -17.01
C ALA A 60 -0.41 9.72 -16.71
N HIS A 61 0.01 8.59 -16.15
CA HIS A 61 -0.90 7.51 -15.75
C HIS A 61 -1.88 7.96 -14.66
N ALA A 62 -1.40 8.69 -13.65
CA ALA A 62 -2.26 9.25 -12.61
C ALA A 62 -3.31 10.24 -13.19
N ALA A 63 -2.91 11.06 -14.16
CA ALA A 63 -3.82 11.95 -14.86
C ALA A 63 -4.86 11.18 -15.70
N ASP A 64 -4.46 10.08 -16.34
CA ASP A 64 -5.38 9.25 -17.13
C ASP A 64 -6.40 8.53 -16.23
N LEU A 65 -5.99 8.05 -15.06
CA LEU A 65 -6.91 7.52 -14.06
C LEU A 65 -7.91 8.59 -13.60
N ALA A 66 -7.43 9.79 -13.27
CA ALA A 66 -8.27 10.89 -12.80
C ALA A 66 -9.29 11.37 -13.86
N LYS A 67 -8.91 11.33 -15.16
CA LYS A 67 -9.80 11.61 -16.28
C LYS A 67 -10.80 10.49 -16.59
N GLY A 68 -10.65 9.30 -16.01
CA GLY A 68 -11.43 8.13 -16.37
C GLY A 68 -11.10 7.59 -17.77
N HIS A 69 -9.84 7.70 -18.21
CA HIS A 69 -9.42 7.22 -19.53
C HIS A 69 -9.66 5.71 -19.66
N PRO A 70 -10.35 5.24 -20.72
CA PRO A 70 -10.57 3.83 -20.93
C PRO A 70 -9.25 3.06 -20.99
N GLY A 71 -9.13 1.98 -20.24
CA GLY A 71 -7.94 1.14 -20.19
C GLY A 71 -6.88 1.54 -19.16
N ALA A 72 -6.84 2.78 -18.66
CA ALA A 72 -5.89 3.18 -17.61
C ALA A 72 -6.05 2.32 -16.35
N GLN A 73 -7.28 2.15 -15.88
CA GLN A 73 -7.62 1.35 -14.71
C GLN A 73 -7.34 -0.15 -14.89
N ALA A 74 -7.37 -0.66 -16.14
CA ALA A 74 -7.17 -2.08 -16.41
C ALA A 74 -5.78 -2.58 -15.99
N ARG A 75 -4.73 -1.79 -16.30
CA ARG A 75 -3.35 -2.12 -15.90
C ARG A 75 -3.15 -2.03 -14.39
N ASP A 76 -3.71 -1.02 -13.75
CA ASP A 76 -3.69 -0.85 -12.30
C ASP A 76 -4.35 -2.03 -11.59
N ASN A 77 -5.53 -2.42 -12.05
CA ASN A 77 -6.25 -3.57 -11.50
C ASN A 77 -5.47 -4.87 -11.66
N ALA A 78 -4.85 -5.08 -12.84
CA ALA A 78 -4.04 -6.27 -13.10
C ALA A 78 -2.81 -6.32 -12.18
N LEU A 79 -2.11 -5.20 -12.00
CA LEU A 79 -0.95 -5.10 -11.12
C LEU A 79 -1.36 -5.25 -9.65
N SER A 80 -2.44 -4.62 -9.22
CA SER A 80 -2.99 -4.75 -7.87
C SER A 80 -3.35 -6.18 -7.53
N LYS A 81 -3.99 -6.90 -8.48
CA LYS A 81 -4.30 -8.32 -8.35
C LYS A 81 -3.02 -9.17 -8.23
N ALA A 82 -2.05 -8.94 -9.12
CA ALA A 82 -0.77 -9.64 -9.08
C ALA A 82 -0.04 -9.42 -7.74
N ARG A 83 -0.07 -8.19 -7.23
CA ARG A 83 0.51 -7.83 -5.93
C ARG A 83 -0.20 -8.53 -4.77
N PHE A 84 -1.51 -8.53 -4.75
CA PHE A 84 -2.29 -9.19 -3.71
C PHE A 84 -2.06 -10.71 -3.68
N GLU A 85 -1.87 -11.32 -4.85
CA GLU A 85 -1.62 -12.75 -5.01
C GLU A 85 -0.14 -13.14 -4.90
N PHE A 86 0.76 -12.18 -4.64
CA PHE A 86 2.22 -12.37 -4.60
C PHE A 86 2.81 -12.97 -5.87
N ARG A 87 2.22 -12.66 -7.03
CA ARG A 87 2.74 -13.07 -8.33
C ARG A 87 3.82 -12.07 -8.77
N TRP A 88 5.05 -12.27 -8.28
CA TRP A 88 6.15 -11.34 -8.41
C TRP A 88 6.53 -11.01 -9.85
N ASP A 89 6.65 -12.04 -10.70
CA ASP A 89 7.00 -11.82 -12.12
C ASP A 89 5.93 -11.00 -12.84
N ASP A 90 4.65 -11.24 -12.56
CA ASP A 90 3.58 -10.44 -13.13
C ASP A 90 3.61 -9.00 -12.63
N GLN A 91 3.93 -8.77 -11.34
CA GLN A 91 4.13 -7.42 -10.81
C GLN A 91 5.23 -6.69 -11.55
N PHE A 92 6.38 -7.34 -11.78
CA PHE A 92 7.50 -6.74 -12.49
C PHE A 92 7.15 -6.47 -13.95
N ASN A 93 6.55 -7.42 -14.64
CA ASN A 93 6.19 -7.29 -16.06
C ASN A 93 5.12 -6.21 -16.30
N LEU A 94 4.22 -5.98 -15.34
CA LEU A 94 3.21 -4.92 -15.38
C LEU A 94 3.74 -3.57 -14.91
N ALA A 95 4.89 -3.51 -14.23
CA ALA A 95 5.47 -2.27 -13.72
C ALA A 95 5.90 -1.33 -14.85
N LEU A 96 5.95 -0.03 -14.56
CA LEU A 96 6.50 0.98 -15.49
C LEU A 96 8.03 0.87 -15.60
N ASP A 97 8.70 0.41 -14.55
CA ASP A 97 10.13 0.12 -14.50
C ASP A 97 10.35 -1.29 -13.89
N PRO A 98 10.24 -2.33 -14.72
CA PRO A 98 10.39 -3.71 -14.27
C PRO A 98 11.80 -4.02 -13.74
N ASP A 99 12.83 -3.40 -14.32
CA ASP A 99 14.22 -3.64 -13.93
C ASP A 99 14.50 -3.17 -12.52
N THR A 100 14.13 -1.92 -12.20
CA THR A 100 14.30 -1.36 -10.85
C THR A 100 13.43 -2.11 -9.81
N ALA A 101 12.21 -2.50 -10.18
CA ALA A 101 11.34 -3.26 -9.29
C ALA A 101 11.95 -4.63 -8.94
N ARG A 102 12.52 -5.32 -9.93
CA ARG A 102 13.20 -6.61 -9.75
C ARG A 102 14.49 -6.46 -8.94
N GLU A 103 15.30 -5.45 -9.25
CA GLU A 103 16.55 -5.16 -8.54
C GLU A 103 16.29 -4.97 -7.04
N TYR A 104 15.34 -4.13 -6.66
CA TYR A 104 14.98 -3.87 -5.25
C TYR A 104 14.42 -5.10 -4.54
N HIS A 105 13.62 -5.90 -5.23
CA HIS A 105 13.11 -7.14 -4.67
C HIS A 105 14.24 -8.14 -4.43
N ASP A 106 15.14 -8.33 -5.40
CA ASP A 106 16.21 -9.32 -5.37
C ASP A 106 17.34 -8.93 -4.42
N GLU A 107 17.56 -7.64 -4.18
CA GLU A 107 18.55 -7.12 -3.22
C GLU A 107 18.35 -7.69 -1.82
N THR A 108 17.10 -7.78 -1.37
CA THR A 108 16.75 -8.21 -0.02
C THR A 108 16.27 -9.65 0.07
N LEU A 109 15.94 -10.28 -1.05
CA LEU A 109 15.53 -11.68 -1.18
C LEU A 109 16.40 -12.43 -2.21
N PRO A 110 17.70 -12.57 -1.98
CA PRO A 110 18.64 -13.09 -3.00
C PRO A 110 18.50 -14.59 -3.29
N LYS A 111 17.84 -15.35 -2.42
CA LYS A 111 17.62 -16.79 -2.62
C LYS A 111 16.40 -17.03 -3.50
N ASP A 112 16.51 -17.91 -4.48
CA ASP A 112 15.44 -18.23 -5.42
C ASP A 112 14.14 -18.69 -4.73
N ALA A 113 14.25 -19.42 -3.62
CA ALA A 113 13.10 -19.81 -2.81
C ALA A 113 12.30 -18.64 -2.24
N HIS A 114 12.91 -17.47 -2.06
CA HIS A 114 12.25 -16.28 -1.56
C HIS A 114 11.57 -15.46 -2.65
N LYS A 115 11.94 -15.64 -3.93
CA LYS A 115 11.32 -14.95 -5.07
C LYS A 115 9.89 -15.40 -5.33
N SER A 116 9.54 -16.61 -4.90
CA SER A 116 8.16 -17.12 -4.94
C SER A 116 7.42 -16.97 -3.60
N ALA A 117 8.02 -16.31 -2.62
CA ALA A 117 7.45 -16.20 -1.29
C ALA A 117 6.18 -15.33 -1.27
N HIS A 118 5.21 -15.71 -0.46
CA HIS A 118 3.96 -14.96 -0.24
C HIS A 118 4.15 -13.86 0.82
N PHE A 119 5.26 -13.14 0.76
CA PHE A 119 5.58 -11.95 1.56
C PHE A 119 6.75 -11.22 0.92
N CYS A 120 6.99 -9.97 1.30
CA CYS A 120 8.21 -9.24 0.97
C CYS A 120 9.10 -9.08 2.20
N SER A 121 10.37 -8.74 1.99
CA SER A 121 11.35 -8.56 3.06
C SER A 121 11.00 -7.44 4.04
N MET A 122 10.21 -6.44 3.60
CA MET A 122 9.84 -5.31 4.44
C MET A 122 8.95 -5.71 5.63
N CYS A 123 7.90 -6.51 5.38
CA CYS A 123 6.97 -6.94 6.43
C CYS A 123 7.27 -8.34 6.95
N GLY A 124 7.97 -9.16 6.16
CA GLY A 124 8.17 -10.58 6.45
C GLY A 124 6.86 -11.38 6.43
N PRO A 125 6.93 -12.69 6.78
CA PRO A 125 5.78 -13.57 6.65
C PRO A 125 4.67 -13.34 7.69
N LYS A 126 4.99 -12.71 8.84
CA LYS A 126 4.06 -12.58 9.98
C LYS A 126 3.30 -11.25 10.00
N PHE A 127 3.83 -10.19 9.37
CA PHE A 127 3.27 -8.84 9.47
C PHE A 127 2.75 -8.29 8.14
N CYS A 128 2.72 -9.10 7.09
CA CYS A 128 2.18 -8.69 5.80
C CYS A 128 0.64 -8.67 5.82
N SER A 129 0.05 -7.49 5.74
CA SER A 129 -1.41 -7.30 5.74
C SER A 129 -2.12 -8.07 4.64
N MET A 130 -1.50 -8.19 3.45
CA MET A 130 -2.05 -8.97 2.34
C MET A 130 -2.07 -10.47 2.67
N LYS A 131 -0.98 -11.00 3.25
CA LYS A 131 -0.91 -12.41 3.66
C LYS A 131 -1.91 -12.73 4.78
N ILE A 132 -2.00 -11.85 5.78
CA ILE A 132 -3.00 -11.97 6.85
C ILE A 132 -4.41 -11.96 6.27
N THR A 133 -4.71 -11.06 5.33
CA THR A 133 -6.02 -11.02 4.67
C THR A 133 -6.32 -12.30 3.91
N GLN A 134 -5.34 -12.88 3.22
CA GLN A 134 -5.52 -14.17 2.53
C GLN A 134 -5.80 -15.28 3.54
N ASN A 135 -5.03 -15.39 4.61
CA ASN A 135 -5.23 -16.38 5.66
C ASN A 135 -6.63 -16.28 6.29
N VAL A 136 -7.08 -15.05 6.58
CA VAL A 136 -8.44 -14.81 7.11
C VAL A 136 -9.52 -15.23 6.12
N ARG A 137 -9.35 -14.95 4.82
CA ARG A 137 -10.30 -15.38 3.78
C ARG A 137 -10.35 -16.90 3.62
N GLU A 138 -9.19 -17.56 3.62
CA GLU A 138 -9.08 -19.02 3.56
C GLU A 138 -9.75 -19.67 4.77
N TYR A 139 -9.52 -19.13 5.96
CA TYR A 139 -10.15 -19.58 7.19
C TYR A 139 -11.69 -19.41 7.13
N ALA A 140 -12.18 -18.25 6.71
CA ALA A 140 -13.62 -17.99 6.56
C ALA A 140 -14.27 -18.91 5.52
N ALA A 141 -13.59 -19.16 4.39
CA ALA A 141 -14.08 -20.09 3.36
C ALA A 141 -14.08 -21.55 3.84
N GLY A 142 -13.16 -21.92 4.75
CA GLY A 142 -13.18 -23.21 5.45
C GLY A 142 -14.38 -23.35 6.39
N LEU A 143 -14.67 -22.29 7.15
CA LEU A 143 -15.85 -22.24 8.03
C LEU A 143 -17.17 -22.41 7.26
N ASP A 144 -17.32 -21.76 6.11
CA ASP A 144 -18.53 -21.86 5.28
C ASP A 144 -18.77 -23.28 4.76
N LYS A 145 -17.71 -24.06 4.54
CA LYS A 145 -17.82 -25.46 4.12
C LYS A 145 -18.18 -26.41 5.27
N ASP A 146 -17.72 -26.11 6.48
CA ASP A 146 -17.91 -26.93 7.66
C ASP A 146 -19.23 -26.62 8.40
N THR A 147 -19.76 -25.39 8.27
CA THR A 147 -21.02 -24.96 8.93
C THR A 147 -22.26 -25.60 8.32
N ALA A 148 -22.17 -26.24 7.15
CA ALA A 148 -23.28 -27.05 6.64
C ALA A 148 -23.53 -28.30 7.48
N ASN A 149 -22.63 -28.73 8.37
CA ASN A 149 -22.76 -30.00 9.11
C ASN A 149 -22.29 -30.03 10.58
N GLN A 150 -21.76 -28.96 11.18
CA GLN A 150 -21.37 -28.99 12.60
C GLN A 150 -21.55 -27.64 13.31
N LYS A 151 -22.13 -27.64 14.50
CA LYS A 151 -22.00 -26.57 15.50
C LYS A 151 -20.52 -26.43 15.80
N VAL A 152 -19.85 -25.46 15.21
CA VAL A 152 -18.43 -25.18 15.48
C VAL A 152 -18.33 -24.49 16.83
N THR A 153 -17.86 -25.21 17.83
CA THR A 153 -17.18 -24.60 18.96
C THR A 153 -15.89 -23.98 18.42
N PRO A 154 -15.63 -22.68 18.60
CA PRO A 154 -14.40 -22.08 18.17
C PRO A 154 -13.23 -22.85 18.80
N GLN A 155 -12.42 -23.50 17.97
CA GLN A 155 -11.15 -24.01 18.48
C GLN A 155 -10.25 -22.78 18.70
N THR A 156 -10.05 -22.47 19.97
CA THR A 156 -9.32 -21.33 20.51
C THR A 156 -7.82 -21.34 20.22
N GLY A 157 -7.32 -22.23 19.35
CA GLY A 157 -5.89 -22.38 19.09
C GLY A 157 -5.27 -21.20 18.31
N ASP A 158 -5.94 -20.67 17.28
CA ASP A 158 -5.38 -19.62 16.45
C ASP A 158 -5.80 -18.19 16.87
N LEU A 159 -6.87 -18.06 17.63
CA LEU A 159 -7.26 -16.81 18.28
C LEU A 159 -6.46 -16.53 19.56
N THR A 160 -5.75 -17.53 20.11
CA THR A 160 -4.86 -17.34 21.25
C THR A 160 -3.64 -16.48 20.89
N ASP A 161 -3.15 -16.54 19.66
CA ASP A 161 -2.06 -15.65 19.22
C ASP A 161 -2.52 -14.19 19.15
N ALA A 162 -3.70 -13.91 18.62
CA ALA A 162 -4.27 -12.57 18.64
C ALA A 162 -4.64 -12.12 20.06
N GLY A 163 -5.18 -13.02 20.88
CA GLY A 163 -5.48 -12.75 22.28
C GLY A 163 -4.23 -12.59 23.15
N HIS A 164 -3.13 -13.26 22.81
CA HIS A 164 -1.85 -13.09 23.47
C HIS A 164 -1.21 -11.74 23.07
N LEU A 165 -1.25 -11.38 21.79
CA LEU A 165 -0.82 -10.07 21.27
C LEU A 165 -1.62 -8.92 21.92
N ILE A 166 -2.94 -9.06 22.06
CA ILE A 166 -3.77 -8.05 22.73
C ILE A 166 -3.39 -7.94 24.21
N LYS A 167 -3.11 -9.05 24.91
CA LYS A 167 -2.65 -9.04 26.30
C LYS A 167 -1.23 -8.46 26.43
N GLU A 168 -0.32 -8.75 25.50
CA GLU A 168 1.02 -8.16 25.50
C GLU A 168 0.96 -6.64 25.28
N VAL A 169 0.17 -6.17 24.30
CA VAL A 169 -0.06 -4.73 24.05
C VAL A 169 -0.71 -4.07 25.25
N ASP A 170 -1.66 -4.72 25.93
CA ASP A 170 -2.32 -4.21 27.11
C ASP A 170 -1.34 -4.12 28.31
N THR A 171 -0.46 -5.11 28.46
CA THR A 171 0.57 -5.13 29.49
C THR A 171 1.63 -4.04 29.22
N GLU A 172 2.01 -3.85 27.96
CA GLU A 172 2.94 -2.81 27.55
C GLU A 172 2.33 -1.41 27.73
N LEU A 173 1.07 -1.23 27.39
CA LEU A 173 0.34 0.02 27.60
C LEU A 173 0.26 0.39 29.09
N VAL A 174 -0.07 -0.59 29.95
CA VAL A 174 -0.08 -0.42 31.42
C VAL A 174 1.30 -0.05 31.93
N GLY A 175 2.35 -0.68 31.42
CA GLY A 175 3.74 -0.36 31.79
C GLY A 175 4.17 1.06 31.41
N GLN A 176 3.66 1.57 30.27
CA GLN A 176 4.01 2.92 29.78
C GLN A 176 3.21 4.03 30.46
N VAL A 177 1.93 3.86 30.73
CA VAL A 177 1.01 4.93 31.15
C VAL A 177 0.38 4.71 32.52
N GLY A 178 0.58 3.57 33.16
CA GLY A 178 -0.02 3.17 34.42
C GLY A 178 -1.48 2.69 34.31
N GLU A 179 -1.91 1.82 35.23
CA GLU A 179 -3.22 1.14 35.19
C GLU A 179 -4.42 2.10 35.08
N ALA A 180 -4.43 3.17 35.88
CA ALA A 180 -5.55 4.13 35.89
C ALA A 180 -5.72 4.88 34.54
N THR A 181 -4.62 5.12 33.82
CA THR A 181 -4.65 5.77 32.51
C THR A 181 -5.01 4.77 31.42
N ALA A 182 -4.51 3.55 31.50
CA ALA A 182 -4.85 2.48 30.58
C ALA A 182 -6.35 2.17 30.64
N GLU A 183 -6.94 2.13 31.83
CA GLU A 183 -8.37 1.93 32.00
C GLU A 183 -9.22 3.05 31.39
N LYS A 184 -8.81 4.32 31.53
CA LYS A 184 -9.48 5.44 30.86
C LYS A 184 -9.41 5.34 29.34
N ILE A 185 -8.27 4.89 28.79
CA ILE A 185 -8.11 4.66 27.34
C ILE A 185 -9.06 3.56 26.89
N ARG A 186 -9.14 2.43 27.61
CA ARG A 186 -10.07 1.32 27.27
C ARG A 186 -11.53 1.79 27.28
N GLN A 187 -11.94 2.56 28.30
CA GLN A 187 -13.28 3.11 28.40
C GLN A 187 -13.59 4.05 27.23
N GLY A 188 -12.68 4.98 26.90
CA GLY A 188 -12.83 5.89 25.77
C GLY A 188 -12.95 5.15 24.43
N MET A 189 -12.15 4.10 24.21
CA MET A 189 -12.24 3.27 23.01
C MET A 189 -13.58 2.51 22.94
N ALA A 190 -14.06 1.98 24.05
CA ALA A 190 -15.35 1.29 24.11
C ALA A 190 -16.53 2.24 23.84
N GLU A 191 -16.47 3.46 24.36
CA GLU A 191 -17.49 4.49 24.09
C GLU A 191 -17.49 4.91 22.62
N MET A 192 -16.32 5.14 22.02
CA MET A 192 -16.20 5.47 20.60
C MET A 192 -16.69 4.34 19.70
N THR A 193 -16.40 3.09 20.06
CA THR A 193 -16.91 1.91 19.34
C THR A 193 -18.43 1.84 19.37
N LYS A 194 -19.05 2.08 20.55
CA LYS A 194 -20.51 2.13 20.68
C LYS A 194 -21.10 3.26 19.82
N LYS A 195 -20.50 4.45 19.88
CA LYS A 195 -20.92 5.60 19.10
C LYS A 195 -20.87 5.29 17.61
N TYR A 196 -19.76 4.76 17.12
CA TYR A 196 -19.58 4.36 15.72
C TYR A 196 -20.62 3.33 15.25
N ASN A 197 -20.90 2.31 16.08
CA ASN A 197 -21.89 1.31 15.75
C ASN A 197 -23.32 1.89 15.72
N ASN A 198 -23.65 2.80 16.64
CA ASN A 198 -24.96 3.45 16.72
C ASN A 198 -25.20 4.47 15.60
N GLU A 199 -24.14 5.07 15.07
CA GLU A 199 -24.18 6.03 13.97
C GLU A 199 -24.14 5.37 12.59
N GLY A 200 -24.39 4.06 12.50
CA GLY A 200 -24.51 3.33 11.23
C GLY A 200 -23.16 2.97 10.59
N ARG A 201 -22.07 2.98 11.34
CA ARG A 201 -20.70 2.62 10.90
C ARG A 201 -20.16 3.49 9.76
N GLN A 202 -20.58 4.75 9.72
CA GLN A 202 -20.06 5.71 8.73
C GLN A 202 -18.91 6.52 9.32
N LEU A 203 -17.75 6.48 8.64
CA LEU A 203 -16.55 7.25 9.01
C LEU A 203 -16.67 8.73 8.61
N TYR A 204 -17.48 9.03 7.60
CA TYR A 204 -17.73 10.39 7.11
C TYR A 204 -19.24 10.63 7.06
N LYS A 205 -19.68 11.77 7.59
CA LYS A 205 -21.05 12.26 7.40
C LYS A 205 -21.01 13.29 6.29
N GLU A 206 -21.97 13.23 5.35
CA GLU A 206 -22.22 14.35 4.45
C GLU A 206 -22.61 15.58 5.28
N VAL A 207 -21.95 16.71 5.01
CA VAL A 207 -22.21 18.00 5.66
C VAL A 207 -23.34 18.71 4.90
#